data_e4241bd2220b30a8d9395c79c3fc3797
#
_entry.id   e4241bd2220b30a8d9395c79c3fc3797
#
_cell.length_a   1.000
_cell.length_b   1.000
_cell.length_c   1.000
_cell.angle_alpha   90.00
_cell.angle_beta   90.00
_cell.angle_gamma   90.00
#
_symmetry.space_group_name_H-M   'P 1'
#
loop_
_entity.id
_entity.type
_entity.pdbx_description
1 polymer ?
#
loop_
_entity_poly.entity_id
_entity_poly.type
_entity_poly.pdbx_seq_one_letter_code
_entity_poly.pdbx_strand_id
1 'polypeptide(L)'
;MAFASEVLGDIMPVELRGYYATGDLWDTISVLRGVEPILVDMYDRPEYLHRIAQMFAKGIQSEMDQMNRYGLYDSRNTTLHCTPGYVTPPHQVDPDHCTCQDTWFRTKAQMFSTISPDAHEEFDIQYTVPLASQCAYTYYGCCEPLHDRINKLKKYPNLRKIGVSPWADVEKGAQEIGGNYVLSRKPNPANVAIRTDRDQIRSEIGETARLCREYGCPCDITLKDISTVSYRSQNLIDWAEAASGVLDEYYGEA
;
A
#
# COMPACT_ATOMS: atom_id res chain seq x y z
N MET A 1 15.91 16.36 18.52
CA MET A 1 14.85 16.47 19.53
C MET A 1 14.92 17.79 20.29
N ALA A 2 15.95 18.07 21.12
CA ALA A 2 15.99 19.26 22.00
C ALA A 2 15.62 20.58 21.29
N PHE A 3 16.27 20.92 20.19
CA PHE A 3 15.98 22.14 19.43
C PHE A 3 14.54 22.21 18.90
N ALA A 4 14.01 21.11 18.37
CA ALA A 4 12.62 21.09 17.89
C ALA A 4 11.62 21.25 19.05
N SER A 5 11.90 20.64 20.21
CA SER A 5 11.08 20.81 21.42
C SER A 5 11.17 22.23 22.00
N GLU A 6 12.32 22.88 21.88
CA GLU A 6 12.48 24.27 22.29
C GLU A 6 11.63 25.23 21.44
N VAL A 7 11.54 24.96 20.12
CA VAL A 7 10.81 25.83 19.18
C VAL A 7 9.30 25.53 19.14
N LEU A 8 8.90 24.27 19.25
CA LEU A 8 7.53 23.83 19.01
C LEU A 8 6.84 23.28 20.26
N GLY A 9 7.56 22.98 21.33
CA GLY A 9 7.04 22.26 22.48
C GLY A 9 5.87 22.94 23.20
N ASP A 10 5.81 24.26 23.13
CA ASP A 10 4.70 25.05 23.69
C ASP A 10 3.44 25.02 22.80
N ILE A 11 3.59 24.60 21.54
CA ILE A 11 2.51 24.59 20.54
C ILE A 11 1.97 23.16 20.36
N MET A 12 2.88 22.16 20.30
CA MET A 12 2.52 20.76 20.06
C MET A 12 3.60 19.82 20.61
N PRO A 13 3.23 18.57 20.95
CA PRO A 13 4.20 17.54 21.29
C PRO A 13 5.18 17.27 20.13
N VAL A 14 6.46 17.13 20.45
CA VAL A 14 7.51 16.78 19.48
C VAL A 14 8.01 15.37 19.78
N GLU A 15 7.81 14.46 18.83
CA GLU A 15 8.26 13.07 18.91
C GLU A 15 9.18 12.72 17.74
N LEU A 16 10.26 11.99 18.01
CA LEU A 16 10.99 11.29 16.97
C LEU A 16 10.32 9.93 16.73
N ARG A 17 9.90 9.70 15.50
CA ARG A 17 9.27 8.44 15.11
C ARG A 17 10.08 7.74 14.04
N GLY A 18 10.05 6.43 14.07
CA GLY A 18 10.61 5.59 13.04
C GLY A 18 9.69 5.49 11.81
N TYR A 19 10.02 4.56 10.93
CA TYR A 19 9.27 4.32 9.71
C TYR A 19 8.93 2.82 9.59
N TYR A 20 8.23 2.41 8.55
CA TYR A 20 8.00 1.00 8.20
C TYR A 20 8.96 0.56 7.10
N ALA A 21 9.15 -0.74 6.92
CA ALA A 21 10.03 -1.27 5.87
C ALA A 21 9.39 -1.12 4.47
N THR A 22 10.20 -0.79 3.47
CA THR A 22 9.75 -0.61 2.09
C THR A 22 10.56 -1.47 1.12
N GLY A 23 9.88 -2.02 0.12
CA GLY A 23 10.44 -2.85 -0.92
C GLY A 23 10.12 -2.40 -2.34
N ASP A 24 10.00 -1.10 -2.58
CA ASP A 24 9.63 -0.49 -3.88
C ASP A 24 10.73 -0.64 -4.94
N LEU A 25 11.12 -1.89 -5.20
CA LEU A 25 12.27 -2.28 -6.04
C LEU A 25 12.20 -1.63 -7.42
N TRP A 26 11.15 -1.95 -8.18
CA TRP A 26 11.06 -1.54 -9.57
C TRP A 26 10.65 -0.09 -9.77
N ASP A 27 9.88 0.48 -8.85
CA ASP A 27 9.59 1.91 -8.89
C ASP A 27 10.89 2.72 -8.73
N THR A 28 11.82 2.26 -7.87
CA THR A 28 13.14 2.88 -7.71
C THR A 28 14.02 2.67 -8.95
N ILE A 29 14.07 1.45 -9.50
CA ILE A 29 14.85 1.14 -10.69
C ILE A 29 14.32 1.95 -11.90
N SER A 30 13.00 2.13 -12.01
CA SER A 30 12.39 2.86 -13.13
C SER A 30 12.79 4.35 -13.18
N VAL A 31 13.05 4.97 -12.03
CA VAL A 31 13.58 6.34 -11.97
C VAL A 31 14.97 6.44 -12.60
N LEU A 32 15.78 5.40 -12.47
CA LEU A 32 17.16 5.37 -12.98
C LEU A 32 17.25 4.89 -14.45
N ARG A 33 16.45 3.89 -14.79
CA ARG A 33 16.52 3.21 -16.10
C ARG A 33 15.47 3.69 -17.11
N GLY A 34 14.33 4.18 -16.63
CA GLY A 34 13.13 4.41 -17.43
C GLY A 34 12.25 3.18 -17.60
N VAL A 35 10.93 3.38 -17.68
CA VAL A 35 9.94 2.30 -17.74
C VAL A 35 10.05 1.52 -19.06
N GLU A 36 10.01 2.22 -20.20
CA GLU A 36 10.05 1.59 -21.52
C GLU A 36 11.30 0.72 -21.73
N PRO A 37 12.54 1.19 -21.44
CA PRO A 37 13.72 0.33 -21.55
C PRO A 37 13.68 -0.91 -20.65
N ILE A 38 13.05 -0.85 -19.47
CA ILE A 38 12.90 -2.03 -18.61
C ILE A 38 11.96 -3.05 -19.25
N LEU A 39 10.82 -2.60 -19.79
CA LEU A 39 9.87 -3.50 -20.45
C LEU A 39 10.47 -4.18 -21.68
N VAL A 40 11.31 -3.48 -22.46
CA VAL A 40 12.06 -4.06 -23.57
C VAL A 40 13.09 -5.06 -23.07
N ASP A 41 13.83 -4.72 -22.02
CA ASP A 41 14.86 -5.57 -21.43
C ASP A 41 14.30 -6.90 -20.86
N MET A 42 13.02 -6.98 -20.55
CA MET A 42 12.38 -8.24 -20.12
C MET A 42 12.47 -9.32 -21.20
N TYR A 43 12.45 -8.92 -22.49
CA TYR A 43 12.60 -9.83 -23.62
C TYR A 43 14.04 -9.94 -24.10
N ASP A 44 14.72 -8.80 -24.25
CA ASP A 44 16.01 -8.74 -24.89
C ASP A 44 17.17 -9.11 -23.96
N ARG A 45 17.03 -8.80 -22.65
CA ARG A 45 18.11 -8.96 -21.66
C ARG A 45 17.59 -9.35 -20.28
N PRO A 46 16.80 -10.43 -20.11
CA PRO A 46 16.21 -10.79 -18.84
C PRO A 46 17.24 -10.99 -17.72
N GLU A 47 18.41 -11.58 -18.04
CA GLU A 47 19.49 -11.79 -17.05
C GLU A 47 20.08 -10.47 -16.55
N TYR A 48 20.05 -9.42 -17.37
CA TYR A 48 20.47 -8.09 -16.93
C TYR A 48 19.50 -7.52 -15.90
N LEU A 49 18.18 -7.66 -16.12
CA LEU A 49 17.17 -7.24 -15.16
C LEU A 49 17.25 -8.06 -13.86
N HIS A 50 17.46 -9.35 -13.93
CA HIS A 50 17.66 -10.19 -12.76
C HIS A 50 18.87 -9.74 -11.93
N ARG A 51 20.00 -9.39 -12.57
CA ARG A 51 21.17 -8.85 -11.85
C ARG A 51 20.87 -7.52 -11.17
N ILE A 52 20.15 -6.63 -11.84
CA ILE A 52 19.73 -5.34 -11.24
C ILE A 52 18.80 -5.58 -10.05
N ALA A 53 17.75 -6.39 -10.22
CA ALA A 53 16.82 -6.73 -9.16
C ALA A 53 17.53 -7.32 -7.92
N GLN A 54 18.44 -8.25 -8.13
CA GLN A 54 19.27 -8.82 -7.05
C GLN A 54 20.14 -7.77 -6.35
N MET A 55 20.74 -6.86 -7.10
CA MET A 55 21.56 -5.79 -6.52
C MET A 55 20.72 -4.86 -5.66
N PHE A 56 19.56 -4.44 -6.14
CA PHE A 56 18.66 -3.57 -5.39
C PHE A 56 18.06 -4.30 -4.17
N ALA A 57 17.65 -5.56 -4.32
CA ALA A 57 17.16 -6.36 -3.19
C ALA A 57 18.22 -6.51 -2.08
N LYS A 58 19.50 -6.70 -2.43
CA LYS A 58 20.61 -6.67 -1.46
C LYS A 58 20.78 -5.29 -0.82
N GLY A 59 20.58 -4.21 -1.56
CA GLY A 59 20.61 -2.86 -1.02
C GLY A 59 19.51 -2.64 0.02
N ILE A 60 18.26 -3.04 -0.29
CA ILE A 60 17.14 -2.98 0.64
C ILE A 60 17.42 -3.85 1.89
N GLN A 61 17.95 -5.07 1.71
CA GLN A 61 18.33 -5.92 2.84
C GLN A 61 19.35 -5.23 3.74
N SER A 62 20.38 -4.62 3.17
CA SER A 62 21.41 -3.88 3.93
C SER A 62 20.81 -2.68 4.69
N GLU A 63 19.85 -1.99 4.11
CA GLU A 63 19.12 -0.93 4.80
C GLU A 63 18.30 -1.50 5.96
N MET A 64 17.54 -2.58 5.73
CA MET A 64 16.75 -3.26 6.76
C MET A 64 17.64 -3.74 7.92
N ASP A 65 18.83 -4.28 7.64
CA ASP A 65 19.78 -4.73 8.65
C ASP A 65 20.29 -3.56 9.51
N GLN A 66 20.54 -2.40 8.90
CA GLN A 66 20.94 -1.19 9.61
C GLN A 66 19.80 -0.64 10.46
N MET A 67 18.58 -0.56 9.91
CA MET A 67 17.40 -0.11 10.63
C MET A 67 17.10 -1.01 11.84
N ASN A 68 17.21 -2.34 11.67
CA ASN A 68 17.07 -3.30 12.75
C ASN A 68 18.14 -3.11 13.84
N ARG A 69 19.40 -2.93 13.43
CA ARG A 69 20.53 -2.75 14.36
C ARG A 69 20.31 -1.56 15.29
N TYR A 70 19.76 -0.49 14.77
CA TYR A 70 19.58 0.75 15.52
C TYR A 70 18.15 0.94 16.07
N GLY A 71 17.25 -0.03 15.87
CA GLY A 71 15.87 0.06 16.36
C GLY A 71 15.09 1.22 15.75
N LEU A 72 15.26 1.52 14.45
CA LEU A 72 14.72 2.70 13.80
C LEU A 72 13.35 2.51 13.15
N TYR A 73 12.74 1.36 13.31
CA TYR A 73 11.37 1.14 12.88
C TYR A 73 10.35 1.67 13.90
N ASP A 74 9.09 1.77 13.50
CA ASP A 74 7.99 2.17 14.38
C ASP A 74 6.80 1.22 14.21
N SER A 75 6.39 0.59 15.30
CA SER A 75 5.22 -0.29 15.36
C SER A 75 3.89 0.48 15.41
N ARG A 76 3.94 1.79 15.66
CA ARG A 76 2.76 2.67 15.81
C ARG A 76 2.37 3.38 14.51
N ASN A 77 2.91 2.95 13.36
CA ASN A 77 2.53 3.51 12.08
C ASN A 77 1.05 3.25 11.78
N THR A 78 0.29 4.31 11.65
CA THR A 78 -1.13 4.27 11.32
C THR A 78 -1.42 4.45 9.85
N THR A 79 -0.40 4.79 9.05
CA THR A 79 -0.51 5.03 7.62
C THR A 79 0.67 4.42 6.88
N LEU A 80 0.39 3.66 5.84
CA LEU A 80 1.36 3.03 4.95
C LEU A 80 1.30 3.68 3.56
N HIS A 81 1.80 4.90 3.43
CA HIS A 81 1.75 5.70 2.21
C HIS A 81 0.33 5.95 1.69
N CYS A 82 -0.39 4.93 1.23
CA CYS A 82 -1.71 5.08 0.60
C CYS A 82 -2.77 4.11 1.18
N THR A 83 -2.59 3.68 2.42
CA THR A 83 -3.55 2.82 3.13
C THR A 83 -3.37 2.96 4.64
N PRO A 84 -4.42 2.77 5.45
CA PRO A 84 -4.28 2.64 6.89
C PRO A 84 -3.42 1.43 7.27
N GLY A 85 -2.59 1.58 8.30
CA GLY A 85 -1.70 0.55 8.83
C GLY A 85 -2.04 0.11 10.26
N TYR A 86 -3.31 0.22 10.66
CA TYR A 86 -3.75 -0.13 12.00
C TYR A 86 -3.69 -1.63 12.24
N VAL A 87 -2.67 -2.09 12.95
CA VAL A 87 -2.58 -3.46 13.46
C VAL A 87 -1.87 -3.46 14.80
N THR A 88 -2.22 -4.42 15.62
CA THR A 88 -1.45 -4.75 16.82
C THR A 88 -0.33 -5.71 16.40
N PRO A 89 0.93 -5.44 16.73
CA PRO A 89 2.03 -6.38 16.50
C PRO A 89 1.71 -7.75 17.12
N PRO A 90 2.21 -8.85 16.50
CA PRO A 90 1.87 -10.20 16.95
C PRO A 90 2.55 -10.60 18.27
N HIS A 91 3.41 -9.75 18.80
CA HIS A 91 4.16 -9.95 20.04
C HIS A 91 4.36 -8.64 20.78
N GLN A 92 4.92 -8.72 22.00
CA GLN A 92 5.24 -7.52 22.77
C GLN A 92 6.42 -6.78 22.12
N VAL A 93 6.23 -5.50 21.83
CA VAL A 93 7.21 -4.63 21.18
C VAL A 93 8.03 -3.92 22.24
N ASP A 94 9.35 -3.83 22.02
CA ASP A 94 10.21 -2.90 22.74
C ASP A 94 10.10 -1.50 22.10
N PRO A 95 9.49 -0.52 22.76
CA PRO A 95 9.26 0.79 22.16
C PRO A 95 10.56 1.58 21.91
N ASP A 96 11.64 1.21 22.58
CA ASP A 96 12.94 1.87 22.46
C ASP A 96 13.84 1.20 21.39
N HIS A 97 13.44 0.01 20.89
CA HIS A 97 14.19 -0.74 19.90
C HIS A 97 13.27 -1.53 18.95
N CYS A 98 12.50 -0.80 18.12
CA CYS A 98 11.64 -1.43 17.11
C CYS A 98 12.44 -1.98 15.93
N THR A 99 12.12 -3.19 15.52
CA THR A 99 12.69 -3.90 14.38
C THR A 99 11.67 -4.07 13.25
N CYS A 100 12.06 -4.63 12.13
CA CYS A 100 11.12 -4.94 11.05
C CYS A 100 10.05 -5.96 11.47
N GLN A 101 10.31 -6.82 12.47
CA GLN A 101 9.34 -7.75 13.02
C GLN A 101 8.18 -7.07 13.77
N ASP A 102 8.34 -5.79 14.11
CA ASP A 102 7.37 -4.99 14.84
C ASP A 102 6.51 -4.12 13.91
N THR A 103 6.78 -4.13 12.60
CA THR A 103 6.16 -3.21 11.66
C THR A 103 5.79 -3.86 10.33
N TRP A 104 5.26 -3.04 9.44
CA TRP A 104 4.87 -3.43 8.09
C TRP A 104 6.05 -3.45 7.12
N PHE A 105 5.93 -4.35 6.13
CA PHE A 105 6.62 -4.23 4.86
C PHE A 105 5.64 -3.74 3.80
N ARG A 106 5.94 -2.63 3.16
CA ARG A 106 5.14 -2.11 2.06
C ARG A 106 5.91 -2.26 0.77
N THR A 107 5.26 -2.81 -0.26
CA THR A 107 5.87 -2.97 -1.59
C THR A 107 4.85 -2.80 -2.71
N LYS A 108 5.35 -2.53 -3.90
CA LYS A 108 4.60 -2.35 -5.14
C LYS A 108 5.52 -2.44 -6.35
N ALA A 109 4.93 -2.67 -7.52
CA ALA A 109 5.61 -2.57 -8.80
C ALA A 109 4.66 -1.93 -9.84
N GLN A 110 4.42 -0.62 -9.70
CA GLN A 110 3.43 0.11 -10.49
C GLN A 110 3.70 0.04 -11.99
N MET A 111 4.97 0.06 -12.39
CA MET A 111 5.37 -0.08 -13.79
C MET A 111 5.01 -1.43 -14.42
N PHE A 112 4.70 -2.44 -13.60
CA PHE A 112 4.30 -3.78 -14.04
C PHE A 112 2.79 -3.94 -14.25
N SER A 113 2.06 -2.84 -14.35
CA SER A 113 0.60 -2.85 -14.57
C SER A 113 0.19 -3.59 -15.84
N THR A 114 1.04 -3.62 -16.88
CA THR A 114 0.75 -4.15 -18.20
C THR A 114 1.42 -5.49 -18.51
N ILE A 115 2.25 -6.02 -17.63
CA ILE A 115 2.89 -7.32 -17.83
C ILE A 115 2.03 -8.47 -17.27
N SER A 116 2.32 -9.70 -17.69
CA SER A 116 1.62 -10.89 -17.19
C SER A 116 1.86 -11.12 -15.69
N PRO A 117 0.94 -11.80 -14.98
CA PRO A 117 1.17 -12.20 -13.59
C PRO A 117 2.43 -13.06 -13.39
N ASP A 118 2.79 -13.89 -14.38
CA ASP A 118 3.98 -14.74 -14.31
C ASP A 118 5.25 -13.89 -14.41
N ALA A 119 5.31 -12.93 -15.33
CA ALA A 119 6.42 -12.00 -15.43
C ALA A 119 6.54 -11.11 -14.17
N HIS A 120 5.41 -10.69 -13.59
CA HIS A 120 5.42 -9.96 -12.32
C HIS A 120 6.01 -10.80 -11.19
N GLU A 121 5.64 -12.07 -11.10
CA GLU A 121 6.24 -12.99 -10.14
C GLU A 121 7.74 -13.16 -10.38
N GLU A 122 8.14 -13.37 -11.63
CA GLU A 122 9.53 -13.61 -12.02
C GLU A 122 10.43 -12.40 -11.75
N PHE A 123 9.98 -11.19 -12.08
CA PHE A 123 10.85 -10.01 -11.99
C PHE A 123 10.72 -9.26 -10.66
N ASP A 124 9.62 -9.36 -9.90
CA ASP A 124 9.42 -8.63 -8.65
C ASP A 124 9.24 -9.53 -7.43
N ILE A 125 8.17 -10.34 -7.41
CA ILE A 125 7.70 -11.04 -6.21
C ILE A 125 8.79 -11.96 -5.63
N GLN A 126 9.53 -12.68 -6.47
CA GLN A 126 10.59 -13.56 -6.00
C GLN A 126 11.72 -12.84 -5.26
N TYR A 127 11.95 -11.55 -5.53
CA TYR A 127 12.98 -10.74 -4.87
C TYR A 127 12.48 -10.05 -3.61
N THR A 128 11.20 -9.71 -3.57
CA THR A 128 10.64 -8.94 -2.47
C THR A 128 10.02 -9.82 -1.38
N VAL A 129 9.59 -11.05 -1.69
CA VAL A 129 9.11 -12.02 -0.70
C VAL A 129 10.13 -12.32 0.42
N PRO A 130 11.43 -12.58 0.14
CA PRO A 130 12.41 -12.82 1.20
C PRO A 130 12.62 -11.62 2.13
N LEU A 131 12.48 -10.40 1.61
CA LEU A 131 12.56 -9.16 2.39
C LEU A 131 11.33 -9.01 3.28
N ALA A 132 10.15 -9.12 2.68
CA ALA A 132 8.86 -9.00 3.35
C ALA A 132 8.67 -10.01 4.47
N SER A 133 9.16 -11.25 4.29
CA SER A 133 9.02 -12.33 5.28
C SER A 133 9.68 -12.03 6.62
N GLN A 134 10.56 -11.05 6.69
CA GLN A 134 11.23 -10.60 7.90
C GLN A 134 10.39 -9.63 8.72
N CYS A 135 9.30 -9.09 8.17
CA CYS A 135 8.44 -8.10 8.80
C CYS A 135 7.19 -8.73 9.41
N ALA A 136 6.49 -8.00 10.29
CA ALA A 136 5.26 -8.48 10.91
C ALA A 136 4.14 -8.71 9.90
N TYR A 137 3.95 -7.77 8.98
CA TYR A 137 2.87 -7.77 8.01
C TYR A 137 3.32 -7.21 6.67
N THR A 138 2.66 -7.64 5.58
CA THR A 138 2.90 -7.09 4.24
C THR A 138 1.64 -6.42 3.69
N TYR A 139 1.82 -5.21 3.17
CA TYR A 139 0.91 -4.53 2.25
C TYR A 139 1.51 -4.51 0.85
N TYR A 140 0.77 -5.05 -0.12
CA TYR A 140 1.15 -5.00 -1.52
C TYR A 140 0.21 -4.11 -2.32
N GLY A 141 0.75 -3.15 -3.06
CA GLY A 141 0.04 -2.37 -4.08
C GLY A 141 0.04 -0.85 -3.88
N CYS A 142 -0.36 -0.18 -4.95
CA CYS A 142 -0.55 1.27 -5.03
C CYS A 142 -1.55 1.64 -6.13
N CYS A 143 -1.08 1.93 -7.37
CA CYS A 143 -1.92 2.32 -8.51
C CYS A 143 -2.13 1.19 -9.52
N GLU A 144 -1.33 0.14 -9.47
CA GLU A 144 -1.43 -1.00 -10.38
C GLU A 144 -2.72 -1.81 -10.15
N PRO A 145 -3.35 -2.33 -11.22
CA PRO A 145 -4.46 -3.27 -11.09
C PRO A 145 -3.92 -4.66 -10.70
N LEU A 146 -4.32 -5.15 -9.53
CA LEU A 146 -3.81 -6.41 -8.98
C LEU A 146 -4.82 -7.56 -9.00
N HIS A 147 -6.03 -7.32 -9.50
CA HIS A 147 -7.15 -8.27 -9.47
C HIS A 147 -6.89 -9.60 -10.20
N ASP A 148 -5.95 -9.62 -11.15
CA ASP A 148 -5.59 -10.80 -11.94
C ASP A 148 -4.36 -11.57 -11.42
N ARG A 149 -3.72 -11.07 -10.36
CA ARG A 149 -2.46 -11.60 -9.82
C ARG A 149 -2.46 -11.85 -8.32
N ILE A 150 -3.62 -11.80 -7.67
CA ILE A 150 -3.76 -12.04 -6.22
C ILE A 150 -3.20 -13.40 -5.82
N ASN A 151 -3.38 -14.43 -6.65
CA ASN A 151 -2.83 -15.77 -6.42
C ASN A 151 -1.28 -15.76 -6.31
N LYS A 152 -0.61 -14.87 -7.05
CA LYS A 152 0.86 -14.70 -6.97
C LYS A 152 1.27 -13.99 -5.68
N LEU A 153 0.46 -13.02 -5.24
CA LEU A 153 0.71 -12.28 -3.99
C LEU A 153 0.56 -13.17 -2.75
N LYS A 154 -0.20 -14.27 -2.81
CA LYS A 154 -0.31 -15.26 -1.73
C LYS A 154 1.03 -15.91 -1.35
N LYS A 155 2.09 -15.70 -2.12
CA LYS A 155 3.46 -16.14 -1.80
C LYS A 155 4.10 -15.34 -0.66
N TYR A 156 3.62 -14.14 -0.35
CA TYR A 156 4.04 -13.41 0.84
C TYR A 156 3.46 -14.08 2.09
N PRO A 157 4.29 -14.67 2.97
CA PRO A 157 3.78 -15.48 4.10
C PRO A 157 3.03 -14.65 5.14
N ASN A 158 3.32 -13.36 5.20
CA ASN A 158 2.74 -12.39 6.13
C ASN A 158 1.87 -11.34 5.41
N LEU A 159 1.34 -11.68 4.22
CA LEU A 159 0.43 -10.79 3.49
C LEU A 159 -0.80 -10.50 4.35
N ARG A 160 -1.11 -9.24 4.51
CA ARG A 160 -2.28 -8.80 5.29
C ARG A 160 -3.24 -7.97 4.47
N LYS A 161 -2.71 -7.18 3.52
CA LYS A 161 -3.50 -6.20 2.79
C LYS A 161 -3.07 -6.09 1.33
N ILE A 162 -4.04 -5.95 0.43
CA ILE A 162 -3.83 -5.83 -1.01
C ILE A 162 -4.49 -4.55 -1.52
N GLY A 163 -3.74 -3.75 -2.28
CA GLY A 163 -4.24 -2.54 -2.93
C GLY A 163 -5.18 -2.87 -4.09
N VAL A 164 -6.35 -2.22 -4.12
CA VAL A 164 -7.30 -2.30 -5.23
C VAL A 164 -7.50 -0.91 -5.79
N SER A 165 -6.79 -0.63 -6.88
CA SER A 165 -6.74 0.67 -7.55
C SER A 165 -8.07 1.00 -8.27
N PRO A 166 -8.27 2.27 -8.72
CA PRO A 166 -9.43 2.63 -9.52
C PRO A 166 -9.58 1.80 -10.81
N TRP A 167 -8.48 1.26 -11.31
CA TRP A 167 -8.39 0.51 -12.58
C TRP A 167 -8.58 -0.99 -12.41
N ALA A 168 -8.72 -1.46 -11.17
CA ALA A 168 -8.90 -2.88 -10.87
C ALA A 168 -10.37 -3.28 -10.97
N ASP A 169 -10.62 -4.52 -11.39
CA ASP A 169 -11.90 -5.18 -11.25
C ASP A 169 -12.13 -5.49 -9.76
N VAL A 170 -13.07 -4.78 -9.15
CA VAL A 170 -13.34 -4.86 -7.71
C VAL A 170 -13.99 -6.19 -7.35
N GLU A 171 -14.89 -6.71 -8.20
CA GLU A 171 -15.57 -7.98 -7.96
C GLU A 171 -14.58 -9.14 -7.94
N LYS A 172 -13.75 -9.24 -8.98
CA LYS A 172 -12.69 -10.23 -9.04
C LYS A 172 -11.71 -10.09 -7.88
N GLY A 173 -11.36 -8.84 -7.53
CA GLY A 173 -10.52 -8.55 -6.38
C GLY A 173 -11.12 -9.06 -5.07
N ALA A 174 -12.38 -8.73 -4.78
CA ALA A 174 -13.08 -9.13 -3.57
C ALA A 174 -13.24 -10.66 -3.48
N GLN A 175 -13.57 -11.31 -4.60
CA GLN A 175 -13.71 -12.76 -4.70
C GLN A 175 -12.39 -13.49 -4.38
N GLU A 176 -11.28 -13.06 -4.99
CA GLU A 176 -9.97 -13.70 -4.82
C GLU A 176 -9.33 -13.42 -3.44
N ILE A 177 -9.59 -12.26 -2.86
CA ILE A 177 -9.14 -11.87 -1.52
C ILE A 177 -9.94 -12.60 -0.44
N GLY A 178 -11.26 -12.63 -0.57
CA GLY A 178 -12.17 -13.28 0.37
C GLY A 178 -11.91 -12.82 1.81
N GLY A 179 -12.12 -13.71 2.79
CA GLY A 179 -11.86 -13.45 4.21
C GLY A 179 -10.38 -13.49 4.65
N ASN A 180 -9.45 -13.73 3.72
CA ASN A 180 -8.05 -13.97 4.09
C ASN A 180 -7.21 -12.70 4.24
N TYR A 181 -7.52 -11.65 3.46
CA TYR A 181 -6.77 -10.39 3.43
C TYR A 181 -7.72 -9.20 3.42
N VAL A 182 -7.20 -8.02 3.69
CA VAL A 182 -7.95 -6.76 3.60
C VAL A 182 -7.83 -6.19 2.19
N LEU A 183 -8.98 -5.95 1.55
CA LEU A 183 -9.08 -5.18 0.31
C LEU A 183 -8.93 -3.69 0.62
N SER A 184 -7.82 -3.09 0.18
CA SER A 184 -7.58 -1.66 0.36
C SER A 184 -7.99 -0.90 -0.91
N ARG A 185 -9.24 -0.42 -0.94
CA ARG A 185 -9.85 0.27 -2.09
C ARG A 185 -9.31 1.69 -2.25
N LYS A 186 -8.96 2.04 -3.47
CA LYS A 186 -8.62 3.41 -3.88
C LYS A 186 -9.67 3.87 -4.89
N PRO A 187 -10.64 4.72 -4.46
CA PRO A 187 -11.62 5.30 -5.36
C PRO A 187 -10.98 6.23 -6.39
N ASN A 188 -11.70 6.50 -7.48
CA ASN A 188 -11.21 7.38 -8.52
C ASN A 188 -11.11 8.84 -8.02
N PRO A 189 -9.90 9.42 -7.93
CA PRO A 189 -9.71 10.78 -7.43
C PRO A 189 -10.35 11.86 -8.32
N ALA A 190 -10.58 11.57 -9.61
CA ALA A 190 -11.20 12.51 -10.53
C ALA A 190 -12.62 12.91 -10.09
N ASN A 191 -13.33 12.04 -9.38
CA ASN A 191 -14.67 12.30 -8.86
C ASN A 191 -14.71 13.37 -7.76
N VAL A 192 -13.55 13.83 -7.30
CA VAL A 192 -13.41 14.82 -6.21
C VAL A 192 -12.59 16.04 -6.64
N ALA A 193 -11.63 15.88 -7.57
CA ALA A 193 -10.63 16.89 -7.89
C ALA A 193 -11.23 18.20 -8.44
N ILE A 194 -12.23 18.13 -9.31
CA ILE A 194 -12.82 19.29 -9.96
C ILE A 194 -14.16 19.64 -9.32
N ARG A 195 -15.01 18.65 -9.16
CA ARG A 195 -16.36 18.79 -8.61
C ARG A 195 -16.74 17.45 -7.95
N THR A 196 -17.27 17.51 -6.75
CA THR A 196 -17.81 16.33 -6.07
C THR A 196 -19.10 15.90 -6.76
N ASP A 197 -19.13 14.66 -7.22
CA ASP A 197 -20.34 13.98 -7.68
C ASP A 197 -20.75 12.95 -6.62
N ARG A 198 -21.68 13.36 -5.75
CA ARG A 198 -22.10 12.53 -4.60
C ARG A 198 -22.75 11.22 -5.05
N ASP A 199 -23.51 11.22 -6.15
CA ASP A 199 -24.19 10.01 -6.63
C ASP A 199 -23.17 9.00 -7.19
N GLN A 200 -22.18 9.48 -7.93
CA GLN A 200 -21.10 8.63 -8.43
C GLN A 200 -20.24 8.08 -7.29
N ILE A 201 -19.91 8.90 -6.29
CA ILE A 201 -19.17 8.45 -5.10
C ILE A 201 -19.96 7.38 -4.36
N ARG A 202 -21.26 7.62 -4.10
CA ARG A 202 -22.13 6.65 -3.44
C ARG A 202 -22.22 5.34 -4.23
N SER A 203 -22.32 5.41 -5.55
CA SER A 203 -22.34 4.24 -6.42
C SER A 203 -21.03 3.44 -6.35
N GLU A 204 -19.88 4.10 -6.47
CA GLU A 204 -18.56 3.46 -6.44
C GLU A 204 -18.25 2.81 -5.06
N ILE A 205 -18.54 3.54 -3.98
CA ILE A 205 -18.32 3.03 -2.61
C ILE A 205 -19.34 1.94 -2.27
N GLY A 206 -20.61 2.11 -2.65
CA GLY A 206 -21.68 1.14 -2.43
C GLY A 206 -21.44 -0.17 -3.15
N GLU A 207 -20.99 -0.13 -4.40
CA GLU A 207 -20.58 -1.33 -5.13
C GLU A 207 -19.44 -2.06 -4.41
N THR A 208 -18.42 -1.32 -3.98
CA THR A 208 -17.30 -1.91 -3.22
C THR A 208 -17.79 -2.56 -1.93
N ALA A 209 -18.62 -1.87 -1.15
CA ALA A 209 -19.15 -2.38 0.12
C ALA A 209 -20.02 -3.62 -0.08
N ARG A 210 -20.90 -3.59 -1.10
CA ARG A 210 -21.76 -4.74 -1.47
C ARG A 210 -20.92 -5.96 -1.81
N LEU A 211 -19.96 -5.83 -2.72
CA LEU A 211 -19.10 -6.93 -3.15
C LEU A 211 -18.24 -7.47 -2.00
N CYS A 212 -17.68 -6.59 -1.18
CA CYS A 212 -16.90 -7.03 -0.02
C CYS A 212 -17.75 -7.82 0.99
N ARG A 213 -19.00 -7.42 1.22
CA ARG A 213 -19.93 -8.19 2.07
C ARG A 213 -20.29 -9.53 1.44
N GLU A 214 -20.60 -9.55 0.15
CA GLU A 214 -20.98 -10.76 -0.59
C GLU A 214 -19.89 -11.85 -0.51
N TYR A 215 -18.64 -11.45 -0.68
CA TYR A 215 -17.49 -12.37 -0.64
C TYR A 215 -16.82 -12.50 0.75
N GLY A 216 -17.40 -11.90 1.80
CA GLY A 216 -16.84 -11.92 3.16
C GLY A 216 -15.45 -11.26 3.26
N CYS A 217 -15.18 -10.29 2.39
CA CYS A 217 -13.88 -9.63 2.24
C CYS A 217 -13.81 -8.38 3.13
N PRO A 218 -12.94 -8.32 4.16
CA PRO A 218 -12.70 -7.09 4.90
C PRO A 218 -12.14 -6.01 3.98
N CYS A 219 -12.60 -4.76 4.13
CA CYS A 219 -12.09 -3.68 3.30
C CYS A 219 -11.83 -2.39 4.09
N ASP A 220 -10.92 -1.58 3.56
CA ASP A 220 -10.80 -0.17 3.86
C ASP A 220 -10.81 0.66 2.57
N ILE A 221 -11.15 1.94 2.72
CA ILE A 221 -11.28 2.86 1.58
C ILE A 221 -10.43 4.09 1.86
N THR A 222 -9.54 4.40 0.93
CA THR A 222 -8.63 5.54 1.04
C THR A 222 -8.67 6.38 -0.22
N LEU A 223 -9.18 7.59 -0.11
CA LEU A 223 -9.06 8.59 -1.16
C LEU A 223 -7.60 9.04 -1.24
N LYS A 224 -6.97 8.85 -2.39
CA LYS A 224 -5.57 9.22 -2.62
C LYS A 224 -5.37 9.90 -3.98
N ASP A 225 -4.15 10.37 -4.24
CA ASP A 225 -3.74 11.03 -5.48
C ASP A 225 -4.53 12.31 -5.79
N ILE A 226 -5.01 13.00 -4.75
CA ILE A 226 -5.64 14.31 -4.86
C ILE A 226 -4.55 15.38 -4.85
N SER A 227 -4.13 15.82 -6.04
CA SER A 227 -3.16 16.91 -6.19
C SER A 227 -3.82 18.30 -6.19
N THR A 228 -5.12 18.37 -6.43
CA THR A 228 -5.91 19.61 -6.39
C THR A 228 -7.36 19.30 -6.09
N VAL A 229 -8.04 20.25 -5.46
CA VAL A 229 -9.51 20.29 -5.30
C VAL A 229 -10.09 21.55 -5.95
N SER A 230 -9.36 22.14 -6.89
CA SER A 230 -9.77 23.34 -7.64
C SER A 230 -10.20 24.49 -6.72
N TYR A 231 -9.45 24.74 -5.64
CA TYR A 231 -9.74 25.72 -4.58
C TYR A 231 -11.06 25.50 -3.83
N ARG A 232 -11.61 24.26 -3.88
CA ARG A 232 -12.85 23.88 -3.21
C ARG A 232 -12.58 22.80 -2.17
N SER A 233 -12.08 23.17 -1.00
CA SER A 233 -11.83 22.22 0.10
C SER A 233 -13.07 21.44 0.52
N GLN A 234 -14.27 22.01 0.30
CA GLN A 234 -15.55 21.36 0.55
C GLN A 234 -15.68 20.02 -0.22
N ASN A 235 -15.03 19.88 -1.38
CA ASN A 235 -15.06 18.62 -2.14
C ASN A 235 -14.56 17.41 -1.31
N LEU A 236 -13.56 17.60 -0.43
CA LEU A 236 -13.05 16.53 0.44
C LEU A 236 -14.04 16.18 1.54
N ILE A 237 -14.70 17.19 2.12
CA ILE A 237 -15.72 17.01 3.15
C ILE A 237 -16.92 16.28 2.55
N ASP A 238 -17.41 16.73 1.41
CA ASP A 238 -18.53 16.12 0.69
C ASP A 238 -18.24 14.65 0.32
N TRP A 239 -16.99 14.37 -0.10
CA TRP A 239 -16.58 12.99 -0.37
C TRP A 239 -16.60 12.14 0.91
N ALA A 240 -16.03 12.64 1.99
CA ALA A 240 -15.96 11.91 3.26
C ALA A 240 -17.38 11.63 3.81
N GLU A 241 -18.27 12.62 3.78
CA GLU A 241 -19.67 12.45 4.18
C GLU A 241 -20.40 11.41 3.31
N ALA A 242 -20.25 11.48 1.98
CA ALA A 242 -20.89 10.55 1.07
C ALA A 242 -20.37 9.11 1.27
N ALA A 243 -19.04 8.95 1.43
CA ALA A 243 -18.41 7.65 1.65
C ALA A 243 -18.80 7.05 3.01
N SER A 244 -18.75 7.85 4.08
CA SER A 244 -19.15 7.40 5.42
C SER A 244 -20.62 7.00 5.47
N GLY A 245 -21.51 7.81 4.88
CA GLY A 245 -22.95 7.49 4.83
C GLY A 245 -23.23 6.15 4.14
N VAL A 246 -22.52 5.83 3.06
CA VAL A 246 -22.65 4.52 2.41
C VAL A 246 -22.12 3.40 3.30
N LEU A 247 -20.97 3.60 3.94
CA LEU A 247 -20.41 2.57 4.83
C LEU A 247 -21.33 2.31 6.03
N ASP A 248 -21.97 3.33 6.56
CA ASP A 248 -22.95 3.21 7.63
C ASP A 248 -24.19 2.41 7.18
N GLU A 249 -24.65 2.58 5.93
CA GLU A 249 -25.75 1.79 5.34
C GLU A 249 -25.39 0.29 5.24
N TYR A 250 -24.13 -0.03 4.94
CA TYR A 250 -23.70 -1.42 4.76
C TYR A 250 -23.15 -2.09 6.03
N TYR A 251 -22.53 -1.35 6.93
CA TYR A 251 -21.79 -1.87 8.08
C TYR A 251 -22.18 -1.24 9.41
N GLY A 252 -23.01 -0.20 9.42
CA GLY A 252 -23.54 0.39 10.65
C GLY A 252 -24.37 -0.64 11.40
N GLU A 253 -24.29 -0.63 12.73
CA GLU A 253 -25.15 -1.44 13.58
C GLU A 253 -26.61 -0.96 13.43
N ALA A 254 -27.53 -1.91 13.18
CA ALA A 254 -28.96 -1.65 13.14
C ALA A 254 -29.52 -1.47 14.57
#